data_af9e3ad7f08114dd7de2f4486e2191cd
#
_entry.id   af9e3ad7f08114dd7de2f4486e2191cd
#
_cell.length_a   1.000
_cell.length_b   1.000
_cell.length_c   1.000
_cell.angle_alpha   90.00
_cell.angle_beta   90.00
_cell.angle_gamma   90.00
#
_symmetry.space_group_name_H-M   'P 1'
#
loop_
_entity.id
_entity.type
_entity.pdbx_description
1 polymer ?
#
loop_
_entity_poly.entity_id
_entity_poly.type
_entity_poly.pdbx_seq_one_letter_code
_entity_poly.pdbx_strand_id
1 'polypeptide(L)'
;MLQGKVAVITGGTRGIGYATVKKFLENGAKVAMLGSREETVQKALASLKEENPEYPVVGYWPNLTKHEEVKEVFEKVKEEFGSLDVLVNNAGISARDPLYDYDPAAFEKIMDLNVNAVFNCSQVAACIMKEQGGGLILNTSSMVSIYGQPAGCGYPTSKFAVNGMTKSL
;
A
#
# COMPACT_ATOMS: atom_id res chain seq x y z
N MET A 1 -15.34 -3.42 14.34
CA MET A 1 -14.03 -2.76 14.58
C MET A 1 -13.73 -1.75 13.48
N LEU A 2 -14.04 -2.03 12.20
CA LEU A 2 -13.76 -1.13 11.07
C LEU A 2 -14.99 -0.32 10.60
N GLN A 3 -16.12 -0.43 11.27
CA GLN A 3 -17.36 0.25 10.88
C GLN A 3 -17.15 1.76 10.71
N GLY A 4 -17.42 2.27 9.52
CA GLY A 4 -17.29 3.68 9.16
C GLY A 4 -15.85 4.20 9.01
N LYS A 5 -14.83 3.36 9.25
CA LYS A 5 -13.42 3.74 9.08
C LYS A 5 -13.04 3.83 7.60
N VAL A 6 -12.22 4.79 7.25
CA VAL A 6 -11.69 4.99 5.91
C VAL A 6 -10.29 4.40 5.82
N ALA A 7 -10.08 3.48 4.87
CA ALA A 7 -8.80 2.82 4.67
C ALA A 7 -8.25 3.04 3.27
N VAL A 8 -6.97 3.36 3.17
CA VAL A 8 -6.20 3.33 1.92
C VAL A 8 -5.34 2.07 1.90
N ILE A 9 -5.46 1.26 0.84
CA ILE A 9 -4.72 -0.01 0.71
C ILE A 9 -3.93 0.00 -0.59
N THR A 10 -2.60 0.04 -0.50
CA THR A 10 -1.72 0.01 -1.67
C THR A 10 -1.53 -1.43 -2.17
N GLY A 11 -1.45 -1.62 -3.49
CA GLY A 11 -1.36 -2.95 -4.10
C GLY A 11 -2.63 -3.78 -3.87
N GLY A 12 -3.80 -3.12 -3.83
CA GLY A 12 -5.10 -3.71 -3.47
C GLY A 12 -5.77 -4.53 -4.57
N THR A 13 -5.20 -4.60 -5.79
CA THR A 13 -5.89 -5.20 -6.95
C THR A 13 -5.75 -6.72 -7.05
N ARG A 14 -4.89 -7.36 -6.25
CA ARG A 14 -4.65 -8.81 -6.25
C ARG A 14 -4.03 -9.31 -4.94
N GLY A 15 -4.01 -10.63 -4.77
CA GLY A 15 -3.30 -11.31 -3.68
C GLY A 15 -3.70 -10.83 -2.29
N ILE A 16 -2.71 -10.60 -1.42
CA ILE A 16 -2.91 -10.17 -0.02
C ILE A 16 -3.64 -8.83 0.03
N GLY A 17 -3.24 -7.86 -0.81
CA GLY A 17 -3.88 -6.54 -0.83
C GLY A 17 -5.37 -6.61 -1.17
N TYR A 18 -5.76 -7.40 -2.19
CA TYR A 18 -7.17 -7.57 -2.56
C TYR A 18 -7.97 -8.28 -1.45
N ALA A 19 -7.41 -9.32 -0.86
CA ALA A 19 -8.04 -9.99 0.28
C ALA A 19 -8.22 -9.05 1.48
N THR A 20 -7.26 -8.14 1.70
CA THR A 20 -7.36 -7.09 2.72
C THR A 20 -8.47 -6.10 2.39
N VAL A 21 -8.54 -5.60 1.14
CA VAL A 21 -9.63 -4.72 0.67
C VAL A 21 -10.98 -5.35 0.96
N LYS A 22 -11.18 -6.59 0.50
CA LYS A 22 -12.42 -7.33 0.71
C LYS A 22 -12.75 -7.46 2.20
N LYS A 23 -11.77 -7.87 3.01
CA LYS A 23 -11.98 -8.08 4.45
C LYS A 23 -12.33 -6.78 5.18
N PHE A 24 -11.75 -5.66 4.77
CA PHE A 24 -12.08 -4.35 5.32
C PHE A 24 -13.52 -3.94 4.97
N LEU A 25 -13.92 -4.11 3.71
CA LEU A 25 -15.29 -3.84 3.24
C LEU A 25 -16.32 -4.70 3.99
N GLU A 26 -16.10 -6.01 4.12
CA GLU A 26 -16.94 -6.94 4.89
C GLU A 26 -17.10 -6.53 6.36
N ASN A 27 -16.14 -5.78 6.91
CA ASN A 27 -16.17 -5.27 8.28
C ASN A 27 -16.62 -3.80 8.39
N GLY A 28 -17.24 -3.26 7.34
CA GLY A 28 -17.87 -1.95 7.32
C GLY A 28 -16.95 -0.76 7.10
N ALA A 29 -15.72 -0.98 6.63
CA ALA A 29 -14.84 0.11 6.22
C ALA A 29 -15.26 0.67 4.85
N LYS A 30 -14.93 1.94 4.62
CA LYS A 30 -14.84 2.55 3.28
C LYS A 30 -13.40 2.37 2.80
N VAL A 31 -13.20 1.96 1.56
CA VAL A 31 -11.85 1.59 1.09
C VAL A 31 -11.47 2.32 -0.19
N ALA A 32 -10.33 2.98 -0.17
CA ALA A 32 -9.62 3.42 -1.37
C ALA A 32 -8.56 2.37 -1.74
N MET A 33 -8.80 1.64 -2.81
CA MET A 33 -7.93 0.61 -3.33
C MET A 33 -6.95 1.20 -4.35
N LEU A 34 -5.64 1.10 -4.08
CA LEU A 34 -4.62 1.60 -5.01
C LEU A 34 -3.98 0.45 -5.79
N GLY A 35 -3.89 0.62 -7.08
CA GLY A 35 -3.20 -0.28 -8.01
C GLY A 35 -2.14 0.44 -8.84
N SER A 36 -1.41 -0.29 -9.68
CA SER A 36 -0.38 0.28 -10.55
C SER A 36 -0.88 0.64 -11.95
N ARG A 37 -2.07 0.20 -12.34
CA ARG A 37 -2.66 0.43 -13.67
C ARG A 37 -4.17 0.52 -13.57
N GLU A 38 -4.76 1.42 -14.33
CA GLU A 38 -6.20 1.62 -14.41
C GLU A 38 -6.96 0.33 -14.68
N GLU A 39 -6.59 -0.41 -15.73
CA GLU A 39 -7.23 -1.66 -16.12
C GLU A 39 -7.37 -2.66 -14.96
N THR A 40 -6.29 -2.85 -14.19
CA THR A 40 -6.29 -3.79 -13.06
C THR A 40 -7.14 -3.31 -11.88
N VAL A 41 -7.18 -1.99 -11.68
CA VAL A 41 -8.04 -1.36 -10.67
C VAL A 41 -9.50 -1.51 -11.04
N GLN A 42 -9.88 -1.17 -12.28
CA GLN A 42 -11.26 -1.29 -12.75
C GLN A 42 -11.78 -2.72 -12.71
N LYS A 43 -10.93 -3.69 -13.10
CA LYS A 43 -11.28 -5.13 -13.01
C LYS A 43 -11.53 -5.56 -11.55
N ALA A 44 -10.69 -5.13 -10.62
CA ALA A 44 -10.85 -5.46 -9.21
C ALA A 44 -12.09 -4.80 -8.60
N LEU A 45 -12.38 -3.54 -8.96
CA LEU A 45 -13.62 -2.84 -8.56
C LEU A 45 -14.86 -3.55 -9.07
N ALA A 46 -14.87 -3.97 -10.36
CA ALA A 46 -15.99 -4.71 -10.94
C ALA A 46 -16.26 -6.01 -10.15
N SER A 47 -15.22 -6.80 -9.86
CA SER A 47 -15.37 -8.03 -9.08
C SER A 47 -15.93 -7.78 -7.67
N LEU A 48 -15.49 -6.72 -6.98
CA LEU A 48 -16.01 -6.36 -5.66
C LEU A 48 -17.49 -5.94 -5.73
N LYS A 49 -17.89 -5.19 -6.76
CA LYS A 49 -19.28 -4.75 -6.97
C LYS A 49 -20.21 -5.84 -7.44
N GLU A 50 -19.73 -6.84 -8.19
CA GLU A 50 -20.48 -8.06 -8.50
C GLU A 50 -20.81 -8.85 -7.23
N GLU A 51 -19.88 -8.88 -6.25
CA GLU A 51 -20.08 -9.56 -4.99
C GLU A 51 -21.04 -8.80 -4.06
N ASN A 52 -20.87 -7.48 -3.97
CA ASN A 52 -21.77 -6.59 -3.23
C ASN A 52 -21.76 -5.19 -3.85
N PRO A 53 -22.82 -4.78 -4.56
CA PRO A 53 -22.92 -3.46 -5.20
C PRO A 53 -22.80 -2.27 -4.22
N GLU A 54 -23.15 -2.49 -2.94
CA GLU A 54 -23.16 -1.45 -1.91
C GLU A 54 -21.79 -1.24 -1.24
N TYR A 55 -20.76 -1.98 -1.63
CA TYR A 55 -19.43 -1.77 -1.05
C TYR A 55 -18.94 -0.34 -1.31
N PRO A 56 -18.62 0.42 -0.25
CA PRO A 56 -18.08 1.78 -0.38
C PRO A 56 -16.59 1.70 -0.74
N VAL A 57 -16.31 1.41 -2.01
CA VAL A 57 -14.96 1.24 -2.54
C VAL A 57 -14.71 2.12 -3.75
N VAL A 58 -13.56 2.79 -3.75
CA VAL A 58 -13.03 3.57 -4.88
C VAL A 58 -11.66 3.04 -5.28
N GLY A 59 -11.24 3.33 -6.50
CA GLY A 59 -9.96 2.85 -7.03
C GLY A 59 -9.15 3.94 -7.68
N TYR A 60 -7.83 3.96 -7.40
CA TYR A 60 -6.86 4.89 -7.96
C TYR A 60 -5.57 4.18 -8.37
N TRP A 61 -4.77 4.81 -9.24
CA TRP A 61 -3.53 4.22 -9.78
C TRP A 61 -2.35 5.21 -9.83
N PRO A 62 -2.05 5.91 -8.72
CA PRO A 62 -0.92 6.83 -8.69
C PRO A 62 0.41 6.09 -8.79
N ASN A 63 1.44 6.78 -9.27
CA ASN A 63 2.80 6.33 -9.09
C ASN A 63 3.23 6.59 -7.63
N LEU A 64 3.24 5.56 -6.80
CA LEU A 64 3.55 5.67 -5.37
C LEU A 64 4.97 6.18 -5.08
N THR A 65 5.88 6.13 -6.07
CA THR A 65 7.23 6.69 -5.93
C THR A 65 7.26 8.22 -6.11
N LYS A 66 6.14 8.81 -6.53
CA LYS A 66 5.96 10.26 -6.71
C LYS A 66 5.10 10.82 -5.58
N HIS A 67 5.75 11.54 -4.67
CA HIS A 67 5.11 12.10 -3.48
C HIS A 67 3.86 12.93 -3.80
N GLU A 68 3.92 13.80 -4.82
CA GLU A 68 2.79 14.66 -5.19
C GLU A 68 1.58 13.88 -5.71
N GLU A 69 1.80 12.80 -6.48
CA GLU A 69 0.70 11.95 -6.94
C GLU A 69 0.02 11.21 -5.77
N VAL A 70 0.82 10.77 -4.78
CA VAL A 70 0.29 10.17 -3.54
C VAL A 70 -0.53 11.19 -2.76
N LYS A 71 -0.01 12.40 -2.59
CA LYS A 71 -0.69 13.49 -1.89
C LYS A 71 -2.03 13.82 -2.53
N GLU A 72 -2.05 14.03 -3.84
CA GLU A 72 -3.28 14.33 -4.60
C GLU A 72 -4.35 13.24 -4.40
N VAL A 73 -3.97 11.96 -4.46
CA VAL A 73 -4.92 10.85 -4.29
C VAL A 73 -5.42 10.75 -2.85
N PHE A 74 -4.56 10.95 -1.85
CA PHE A 74 -4.98 10.85 -0.45
C PHE A 74 -5.88 12.02 -0.03
N GLU A 75 -5.65 13.20 -0.58
CA GLU A 75 -6.55 14.35 -0.43
C GLU A 75 -7.93 14.08 -1.05
N LYS A 76 -7.99 13.52 -2.26
CA LYS A 76 -9.26 13.06 -2.88
C LYS A 76 -10.00 12.04 -2.01
N VAL A 77 -9.28 11.09 -1.42
CA VAL A 77 -9.88 10.09 -0.50
C VAL A 77 -10.47 10.77 0.73
N LYS A 78 -9.73 11.73 1.33
CA LYS A 78 -10.22 12.53 2.47
C LYS A 78 -11.46 13.36 2.10
N GLU A 79 -11.47 13.98 0.92
CA GLU A 79 -12.62 14.73 0.42
C GLU A 79 -13.85 13.83 0.22
N GLU A 80 -13.68 12.65 -0.41
CA GLU A 80 -14.78 11.75 -0.75
C GLU A 80 -15.35 11.03 0.47
N PHE A 81 -14.51 10.58 1.37
CA PHE A 81 -14.93 9.76 2.52
C PHE A 81 -14.95 10.50 3.86
N GLY A 82 -14.36 11.69 3.94
CA GLY A 82 -14.34 12.55 5.12
C GLY A 82 -13.15 12.37 6.07
N SER A 83 -12.36 11.29 5.92
CA SER A 83 -11.18 10.99 6.74
C SER A 83 -10.20 10.06 6.03
N LEU A 84 -9.06 9.78 6.67
CA LEU A 84 -8.15 8.69 6.35
C LEU A 84 -7.72 8.05 7.69
N ASP A 85 -8.40 7.00 8.11
CA ASP A 85 -8.19 6.37 9.42
C ASP A 85 -7.10 5.30 9.42
N VAL A 86 -6.97 4.57 8.29
CA VAL A 86 -6.02 3.44 8.17
C VAL A 86 -5.28 3.52 6.82
N LEU A 87 -3.97 3.44 6.88
CA LEU A 87 -3.12 3.17 5.72
C LEU A 87 -2.57 1.75 5.80
N VAL A 88 -2.72 0.97 4.72
CA VAL A 88 -2.06 -0.33 4.56
C VAL A 88 -1.07 -0.25 3.41
N ASN A 89 0.21 -0.14 3.74
CA ASN A 89 1.32 -0.23 2.79
C ASN A 89 1.60 -1.69 2.47
N ASN A 90 0.99 -2.18 1.38
CA ASN A 90 1.12 -3.56 0.94
C ASN A 90 1.75 -3.69 -0.46
N ALA A 91 1.75 -2.63 -1.27
CA ALA A 91 2.41 -2.65 -2.58
C ALA A 91 3.89 -3.03 -2.45
N GLY A 92 4.36 -3.88 -3.37
CA GLY A 92 5.75 -4.28 -3.39
C GLY A 92 6.06 -5.26 -4.51
N ILE A 93 7.33 -5.36 -4.84
CA ILE A 93 7.90 -6.29 -5.82
C ILE A 93 9.07 -7.03 -5.21
N SER A 94 9.45 -8.17 -5.80
CA SER A 94 10.62 -8.94 -5.42
C SER A 94 11.37 -9.43 -6.66
N ALA A 95 12.67 -9.70 -6.48
CA ALA A 95 13.50 -10.39 -7.44
C ALA A 95 14.36 -11.44 -6.71
N ARG A 96 14.85 -12.44 -7.44
CA ARG A 96 15.65 -13.54 -6.88
C ARG A 96 16.93 -13.78 -7.68
N ASP A 97 17.47 -12.74 -8.30
CA ASP A 97 18.69 -12.85 -9.08
C ASP A 97 19.92 -13.00 -8.16
N PRO A 98 20.90 -13.84 -8.51
CA PRO A 98 22.16 -13.94 -7.76
C PRO A 98 22.88 -12.58 -7.71
N LEU A 99 23.64 -12.33 -6.63
CA LEU A 99 24.29 -11.03 -6.44
C LEU A 99 25.24 -10.64 -7.59
N TYR A 100 25.96 -11.61 -8.14
CA TYR A 100 26.92 -11.37 -9.23
C TYR A 100 26.28 -11.10 -10.58
N ASP A 101 25.00 -11.42 -10.76
CA ASP A 101 24.21 -11.13 -11.97
C ASP A 101 23.10 -10.10 -11.68
N TYR A 102 23.09 -9.48 -10.49
CA TYR A 102 22.01 -8.59 -10.08
C TYR A 102 22.11 -7.26 -10.81
N ASP A 103 21.11 -6.92 -11.60
CA ASP A 103 21.02 -5.60 -12.26
C ASP A 103 20.82 -4.50 -11.20
N PRO A 104 21.71 -3.50 -11.12
CA PRO A 104 21.55 -2.34 -10.24
C PRO A 104 20.19 -1.63 -10.41
N ALA A 105 19.70 -1.52 -11.65
CA ALA A 105 18.40 -0.89 -11.91
C ALA A 105 17.23 -1.71 -11.32
N ALA A 106 17.33 -3.05 -11.29
CA ALA A 106 16.34 -3.89 -10.62
C ALA A 106 16.36 -3.70 -9.09
N PHE A 107 17.56 -3.51 -8.51
CA PHE A 107 17.68 -3.18 -7.09
C PHE A 107 17.05 -1.83 -6.77
N GLU A 108 17.38 -0.78 -7.53
CA GLU A 108 16.81 0.56 -7.38
C GLU A 108 15.28 0.53 -7.46
N LYS A 109 14.72 -0.16 -8.45
CA LYS A 109 13.28 -0.32 -8.61
C LYS A 109 12.60 -0.97 -7.40
N ILE A 110 13.26 -1.96 -6.78
CA ILE A 110 12.76 -2.58 -5.55
C ILE A 110 12.78 -1.58 -4.40
N MET A 111 13.87 -0.83 -4.22
CA MET A 111 13.98 0.18 -3.18
C MET A 111 12.96 1.30 -3.36
N ASP A 112 12.77 1.75 -4.59
CA ASP A 112 11.79 2.81 -4.90
C ASP A 112 10.36 2.39 -4.52
N LEU A 113 9.92 1.19 -4.94
CA LEU A 113 8.55 0.77 -4.65
C LEU A 113 8.38 0.25 -3.21
N ASN A 114 9.35 -0.52 -2.70
CA ASN A 114 9.17 -1.18 -1.40
C ASN A 114 9.55 -0.29 -0.21
N VAL A 115 10.31 0.78 -0.42
CA VAL A 115 10.80 1.67 0.66
C VAL A 115 10.33 3.11 0.42
N ASN A 116 10.74 3.74 -0.70
CA ASN A 116 10.42 5.15 -0.94
C ASN A 116 8.91 5.38 -1.07
N ALA A 117 8.20 4.48 -1.75
CA ALA A 117 6.73 4.56 -1.83
C ALA A 117 6.05 4.36 -0.45
N VAL A 118 6.57 3.46 0.39
CA VAL A 118 6.07 3.28 1.77
C VAL A 118 6.27 4.56 2.57
N PHE A 119 7.44 5.21 2.44
CA PHE A 119 7.69 6.50 3.09
C PHE A 119 6.73 7.57 2.60
N ASN A 120 6.58 7.74 1.27
CA ASN A 120 5.68 8.74 0.69
C ASN A 120 4.24 8.59 1.19
N CYS A 121 3.70 7.36 1.12
CA CYS A 121 2.35 7.08 1.58
C CYS A 121 2.21 7.33 3.09
N SER A 122 3.20 6.88 3.89
CA SER A 122 3.18 7.05 5.35
C SER A 122 3.25 8.51 5.75
N GLN A 123 4.11 9.31 5.11
CA GLN A 123 4.28 10.72 5.39
C GLN A 123 3.00 11.51 5.09
N VAL A 124 2.39 11.30 3.92
CA VAL A 124 1.14 11.97 3.54
C VAL A 124 0.00 11.56 4.48
N ALA A 125 -0.15 10.25 4.75
CA ALA A 125 -1.16 9.76 5.67
C ALA A 125 -0.98 10.34 7.08
N ALA A 126 0.26 10.37 7.59
CA ALA A 126 0.55 10.91 8.91
C ALA A 126 0.18 12.40 9.04
N CYS A 127 0.39 13.21 7.98
CA CYS A 127 -0.06 14.60 7.96
C CYS A 127 -1.57 14.71 8.10
N ILE A 128 -2.33 13.94 7.31
CA ILE A 128 -3.80 13.91 7.39
C ILE A 128 -4.27 13.41 8.76
N MET A 129 -3.69 12.30 9.23
CA MET A 129 -4.03 11.68 10.52
C MET A 129 -3.74 12.61 11.70
N LYS A 130 -2.66 13.39 11.64
CA LYS A 130 -2.32 14.39 12.66
C LYS A 130 -3.40 15.47 12.77
N GLU A 131 -3.89 15.99 11.66
CA GLU A 131 -4.94 17.02 11.63
C GLU A 131 -6.28 16.52 12.19
N GLN A 132 -6.61 15.24 11.95
CA GLN A 132 -7.86 14.62 12.43
C GLN A 132 -7.77 14.00 13.84
N GLY A 133 -6.59 14.06 14.48
CA GLY A 133 -6.37 13.58 15.85
C GLY A 133 -5.92 12.13 15.99
N GLY A 134 -5.58 11.45 14.90
CA GLY A 134 -5.04 10.09 14.95
C GLY A 134 -5.33 9.23 13.73
N GLY A 135 -4.71 8.07 13.68
CA GLY A 135 -4.85 7.08 12.62
C GLY A 135 -3.95 5.87 12.86
N LEU A 136 -3.94 4.94 11.92
CA LEU A 136 -3.15 3.71 11.97
C LEU A 136 -2.42 3.49 10.64
N ILE A 137 -1.12 3.26 10.70
CA ILE A 137 -0.30 2.87 9.54
C ILE A 137 0.16 1.43 9.74
N LEU A 138 -0.19 0.56 8.78
CA LEU A 138 0.23 -0.83 8.74
C LEU A 138 1.18 -1.03 7.57
N ASN A 139 2.37 -1.56 7.84
CA ASN A 139 3.39 -1.84 6.84
C ASN A 139 3.56 -3.35 6.65
N THR A 140 3.39 -3.84 5.41
CA THR A 140 3.63 -5.24 5.08
C THR A 140 5.13 -5.51 4.97
N SER A 141 5.68 -6.19 5.98
CA SER A 141 7.05 -6.68 5.97
C SER A 141 7.12 -8.12 5.42
N SER A 142 8.11 -8.88 5.82
CA SER A 142 8.32 -10.26 5.39
C SER A 142 9.20 -11.02 6.37
N MET A 143 9.13 -12.33 6.39
CA MET A 143 10.06 -13.19 7.12
C MET A 143 11.51 -12.98 6.69
N VAL A 144 11.75 -12.63 5.42
CA VAL A 144 13.11 -12.34 4.92
C VAL A 144 13.71 -11.07 5.51
N SER A 145 12.94 -10.25 6.19
CA SER A 145 13.42 -9.10 6.98
C SER A 145 14.04 -9.49 8.33
N ILE A 146 14.08 -10.79 8.64
CA ILE A 146 14.68 -11.33 9.84
C ILE A 146 15.85 -12.28 9.46
N TYR A 147 15.63 -13.14 8.47
CA TYR A 147 16.57 -14.21 8.12
C TYR A 147 17.36 -13.96 6.82
N GLY A 148 16.93 -12.98 5.99
CA GLY A 148 17.43 -12.83 4.63
C GLY A 148 16.89 -13.92 3.70
N GLN A 149 17.54 -14.08 2.53
CA GLN A 149 17.28 -15.15 1.58
C GLN A 149 18.55 -15.43 0.75
N PRO A 150 18.72 -16.65 0.20
CA PRO A 150 19.94 -17.03 -0.54
C PRO A 150 20.18 -16.25 -1.82
N ALA A 151 19.15 -15.72 -2.47
CA ALA A 151 19.23 -14.94 -3.72
C ALA A 151 18.29 -13.75 -3.67
N GLY A 152 18.57 -12.71 -4.46
CA GLY A 152 17.73 -11.53 -4.55
C GLY A 152 17.82 -10.62 -3.32
N CYS A 153 19.02 -10.15 -2.99
CA CYS A 153 19.27 -9.32 -1.80
C CYS A 153 18.44 -8.03 -1.72
N GLY A 154 17.96 -7.48 -2.84
CA GLY A 154 17.16 -6.26 -2.85
C GLY A 154 15.85 -6.36 -2.08
N TYR A 155 15.13 -7.49 -2.22
CA TYR A 155 13.87 -7.68 -1.50
C TYR A 155 14.05 -7.76 0.02
N PRO A 156 14.95 -8.61 0.59
CA PRO A 156 15.23 -8.58 2.01
C PRO A 156 15.69 -7.21 2.49
N THR A 157 16.63 -6.56 1.79
CA THR A 157 17.11 -5.21 2.13
C THR A 157 15.94 -4.24 2.28
N SER A 158 15.02 -4.23 1.32
CA SER A 158 13.84 -3.37 1.37
C SER A 158 12.94 -3.68 2.59
N LYS A 159 12.77 -4.94 2.95
CA LYS A 159 11.91 -5.35 4.07
C LYS A 159 12.57 -5.10 5.44
N PHE A 160 13.90 -5.18 5.55
CA PHE A 160 14.62 -4.67 6.72
C PHE A 160 14.46 -3.14 6.87
N ALA A 161 14.53 -2.40 5.75
CA ALA A 161 14.30 -0.95 5.76
C ALA A 161 12.88 -0.60 6.25
N VAL A 162 11.85 -1.33 5.79
CA VAL A 162 10.46 -1.17 6.25
C VAL A 162 10.34 -1.44 7.75
N ASN A 163 11.03 -2.45 8.29
CA ASN A 163 11.04 -2.71 9.73
C ASN A 163 11.67 -1.55 10.51
N GLY A 164 12.79 -1.01 10.03
CA GLY A 164 13.45 0.16 10.62
C GLY A 164 12.55 1.39 10.61
N MET A 165 11.93 1.67 9.47
CA MET A 165 10.96 2.76 9.31
C MET A 165 9.79 2.61 10.29
N THR A 166 9.18 1.42 10.34
CA THR A 166 8.01 1.14 11.22
C THR A 166 8.32 1.36 12.70
N LYS A 167 9.57 1.08 13.13
CA LYS A 167 10.00 1.30 14.51
C LYS A 167 10.28 2.78 14.82
N SER A 168 10.47 3.61 13.80
CA SER A 168 10.84 5.01 13.92
C SER A 168 9.66 5.97 13.76
N LEU A 169 8.56 5.50 13.16
CA LEU A 169 7.29 6.22 13.02
C LEU A 169 6.47 6.14 14.32
#